data_a7d3fc372427b2423ae54b5b149b9eef
#
_entry.id   a7d3fc372427b2423ae54b5b149b9eef
#
_cell.length_a   1.000
_cell.length_b   1.000
_cell.length_c   1.000
_cell.angle_alpha   90.00
_cell.angle_beta   90.00
_cell.angle_gamma   90.00
#
_symmetry.space_group_name_H-M   'P 1'
#
loop_
_entity.id
_entity.type
_entity.pdbx_description
1 polymer ?
#
loop_
_entity_poly.entity_id
_entity_poly.type
_entity_poly.pdbx_seq_one_letter_code
_entity_poly.pdbx_strand_id
1 'polypeptide(L)'
;YNGVALISREPLEDVRCGFVGELPDDAEADDLGAQKRVISALLNGVRVLNLYVPNGSSLKSEKYPYKLAWLGCLKRYLNAQEQRGEPLCMVGDFNIGLEARDLPDPDRQTGGIMASDAERQALRDALGERLQDVFRVFEPDSGHWSWWDYRSGAWDRDRGWRIDHIYLCDELLGLARSCVIHKGMRGNQQPSDHAPVSVDLDWPPTDDNEGDEPFF
;
A
#
# COMPACT_ATOMS: atom_id res chain seq x y z
N TYR A 1 15.12 -9.16 9.41
CA TYR A 1 14.85 -7.85 10.02
C TYR A 1 13.56 -7.24 9.50
N ASN A 2 13.40 -7.11 8.19
CA ASN A 2 12.16 -6.71 7.55
C ASN A 2 11.43 -7.94 7.00
N GLY A 3 10.17 -7.80 6.63
CA GLY A 3 9.43 -8.85 5.95
C GLY A 3 8.05 -8.40 5.52
N VAL A 4 7.59 -8.97 4.42
CA VAL A 4 6.22 -8.89 3.91
C VAL A 4 5.78 -10.31 3.57
N ALA A 5 4.47 -10.56 3.62
CA ALA A 5 3.90 -11.87 3.31
C ALA A 5 2.57 -11.72 2.56
N LEU A 6 2.25 -12.70 1.75
CA LEU A 6 0.93 -12.94 1.19
C LEU A 6 0.39 -14.24 1.77
N ILE A 7 -0.84 -14.21 2.26
CA ILE A 7 -1.56 -15.37 2.77
C ILE A 7 -2.90 -15.42 2.03
N SER A 8 -3.21 -16.54 1.43
CA SER A 8 -4.42 -16.71 0.62
C SER A 8 -5.12 -18.02 0.93
N ARG A 9 -6.44 -18.08 0.75
CA ARG A 9 -7.22 -19.32 0.75
C ARG A 9 -7.08 -20.06 -0.59
N GLU A 10 -6.95 -19.31 -1.67
CA GLU A 10 -6.75 -19.81 -3.01
C GLU A 10 -5.26 -19.90 -3.34
N PRO A 11 -4.85 -20.77 -4.28
CA PRO A 11 -3.45 -20.86 -4.71
C PRO A 11 -2.93 -19.52 -5.21
N LEU A 12 -1.71 -19.18 -4.81
CA LEU A 12 -0.97 -18.03 -5.32
C LEU A 12 -0.09 -18.51 -6.48
N GLU A 13 -0.21 -17.86 -7.63
CA GLU A 13 0.58 -18.15 -8.82
C GLU A 13 1.66 -17.08 -9.03
N ASP A 14 2.71 -17.43 -9.77
CA ASP A 14 3.78 -16.50 -10.18
C ASP A 14 4.27 -15.59 -9.03
N VAL A 15 4.65 -16.22 -7.92
CA VAL A 15 5.15 -15.50 -6.74
C VAL A 15 6.53 -14.93 -7.02
N ARG A 16 6.70 -13.61 -6.78
CA ARG A 16 7.95 -12.87 -6.99
C ARG A 16 8.33 -12.08 -5.75
N CYS A 17 9.62 -12.08 -5.42
CA CYS A 17 10.18 -11.36 -4.28
C CYS A 17 11.17 -10.30 -4.76
N GLY A 18 11.12 -9.11 -4.15
CA GLY A 18 11.98 -7.99 -4.51
C GLY A 18 11.56 -7.33 -5.83
N PHE A 19 12.43 -6.48 -6.36
CA PHE A 19 12.19 -5.78 -7.62
C PHE A 19 12.68 -6.57 -8.85
N VAL A 20 13.56 -7.55 -8.64
CA VAL A 20 14.25 -8.30 -9.71
C VAL A 20 13.27 -9.01 -10.67
N GLY A 21 12.10 -9.43 -10.17
CA GLY A 21 11.09 -10.07 -10.99
C GLY A 21 10.61 -9.25 -12.20
N GLU A 22 10.63 -7.92 -12.08
CA GLU A 22 10.27 -6.99 -13.16
C GLU A 22 11.50 -6.23 -13.72
N LEU A 23 12.60 -6.16 -12.98
CA LEU A 23 13.81 -5.42 -13.32
C LEU A 23 15.06 -6.35 -13.25
N PRO A 24 15.12 -7.40 -14.05
CA PRO A 24 16.13 -8.46 -13.88
C PRO A 24 17.59 -8.01 -14.12
N ASP A 25 17.80 -6.94 -14.90
CA ASP A 25 19.12 -6.44 -15.25
C ASP A 25 19.48 -5.13 -14.52
N ASP A 26 18.70 -4.76 -13.50
CA ASP A 26 18.90 -3.52 -12.73
C ASP A 26 19.60 -3.85 -11.41
N ALA A 27 20.91 -3.56 -11.33
CA ALA A 27 21.73 -3.85 -10.15
C ALA A 27 21.28 -3.04 -8.90
N GLU A 28 20.71 -1.84 -9.08
CA GLU A 28 20.13 -1.06 -7.97
C GLU A 28 18.84 -1.72 -7.46
N ALA A 29 18.04 -2.25 -8.38
CA ALA A 29 16.82 -2.98 -8.03
C ALA A 29 17.12 -4.26 -7.25
N ASP A 30 18.22 -4.97 -7.58
CA ASP A 30 18.66 -6.15 -6.83
C ASP A 30 19.06 -5.77 -5.39
N ASP A 31 19.90 -4.77 -5.21
CA ASP A 31 20.35 -4.31 -3.88
C ASP A 31 19.17 -3.82 -3.03
N LEU A 32 18.31 -2.96 -3.60
CA LEU A 32 17.13 -2.43 -2.90
C LEU A 32 16.09 -3.52 -2.60
N GLY A 33 15.96 -4.52 -3.48
CA GLY A 33 15.04 -5.66 -3.33
C GLY A 33 15.48 -6.66 -2.27
N ALA A 34 16.77 -6.76 -1.97
CA ALA A 34 17.34 -7.72 -1.00
C ALA A 34 16.80 -7.56 0.43
N GLN A 35 16.21 -6.41 0.78
CA GLN A 35 15.68 -6.13 2.11
C GLN A 35 14.30 -6.74 2.41
N LYS A 36 13.77 -7.61 1.57
CA LYS A 36 12.51 -8.35 1.79
C LYS A 36 11.30 -7.44 2.05
N ARG A 37 11.19 -6.36 1.29
CA ARG A 37 10.14 -5.34 1.41
C ARG A 37 9.11 -5.38 0.29
N VAL A 38 9.27 -6.31 -0.65
CA VAL A 38 8.41 -6.44 -1.84
C VAL A 38 8.10 -7.91 -2.05
N ILE A 39 6.84 -8.25 -2.16
CA ILE A 39 6.35 -9.54 -2.62
C ILE A 39 5.13 -9.33 -3.51
N SER A 40 5.05 -10.05 -4.60
CA SER A 40 3.85 -10.07 -5.42
C SER A 40 3.47 -11.49 -5.82
N ALA A 41 2.20 -11.70 -6.12
CA ALA A 41 1.68 -12.94 -6.67
C ALA A 41 0.44 -12.66 -7.52
N LEU A 42 0.10 -13.56 -8.41
CA LEU A 42 -1.21 -13.61 -9.05
C LEU A 42 -2.18 -14.37 -8.15
N LEU A 43 -3.33 -13.78 -7.94
CA LEU A 43 -4.48 -14.36 -7.24
C LEU A 43 -5.71 -14.19 -8.15
N ASN A 44 -6.19 -15.27 -8.72
CA ASN A 44 -7.32 -15.26 -9.66
C ASN A 44 -7.15 -14.23 -10.79
N GLY A 45 -5.96 -14.12 -11.36
CA GLY A 45 -5.63 -13.19 -12.45
C GLY A 45 -5.30 -11.76 -12.02
N VAL A 46 -5.45 -11.40 -10.73
CA VAL A 46 -5.03 -10.11 -10.19
C VAL A 46 -3.60 -10.19 -9.65
N ARG A 47 -2.74 -9.27 -10.06
CA ARG A 47 -1.42 -9.08 -9.42
C ARG A 47 -1.61 -8.36 -8.08
N VAL A 48 -1.41 -9.07 -6.99
CA VAL A 48 -1.37 -8.50 -5.64
C VAL A 48 0.08 -8.20 -5.30
N LEU A 49 0.41 -6.92 -5.08
CA LEU A 49 1.74 -6.43 -4.72
C LEU A 49 1.72 -5.88 -3.30
N ASN A 50 2.41 -6.56 -2.37
CA ASN A 50 2.52 -6.12 -0.99
C ASN A 50 3.89 -5.48 -0.71
N LEU A 51 3.88 -4.29 -0.12
CA LEU A 51 5.04 -3.44 0.10
C LEU A 51 5.23 -3.09 1.57
N TYR A 52 6.50 -2.92 1.95
CA TYR A 52 6.91 -2.24 3.17
C TYR A 52 7.92 -1.15 2.82
N VAL A 53 7.44 0.04 2.54
CA VAL A 53 8.29 1.19 2.16
C VAL A 53 9.21 1.56 3.33
N PRO A 54 10.51 1.83 3.11
CA PRO A 54 11.40 2.28 4.17
C PRO A 54 10.86 3.51 4.92
N ASN A 55 10.97 3.52 6.25
CA ASN A 55 10.50 4.67 7.04
C ASN A 55 11.34 5.94 6.78
N GLY A 56 12.68 5.80 6.61
CA GLY A 56 13.58 6.93 6.40
C GLY A 56 14.12 7.56 7.69
N SER A 57 13.60 7.22 8.85
CA SER A 57 13.98 7.71 10.21
C SER A 57 13.81 9.21 10.41
N SER A 58 14.53 10.04 9.67
CA SER A 58 14.44 11.51 9.69
C SER A 58 15.01 12.08 8.39
N LEU A 59 14.67 13.32 8.06
CA LEU A 59 15.17 14.01 6.86
C LEU A 59 16.69 14.15 6.81
N LYS A 60 17.38 14.07 7.97
CA LYS A 60 18.84 14.15 8.07
C LYS A 60 19.52 12.78 8.14
N SER A 61 18.74 11.70 8.18
CA SER A 61 19.26 10.34 8.22
C SER A 61 19.71 9.87 6.84
N GLU A 62 20.76 9.07 6.78
CA GLU A 62 21.18 8.36 5.55
C GLU A 62 20.10 7.41 5.02
N LYS A 63 19.12 7.02 5.86
CA LYS A 63 17.97 6.21 5.47
C LYS A 63 16.96 6.99 4.64
N TYR A 64 17.01 8.32 4.68
CA TYR A 64 16.08 9.13 3.88
C TYR A 64 16.38 9.11 2.38
N PRO A 65 17.63 9.37 1.92
CA PRO A 65 17.98 9.16 0.52
C PRO A 65 17.72 7.72 0.04
N TYR A 66 17.99 6.73 0.91
CA TYR A 66 17.66 5.33 0.61
C TYR A 66 16.16 5.14 0.34
N LYS A 67 15.28 5.74 1.14
CA LYS A 67 13.83 5.71 0.92
C LYS A 67 13.44 6.30 -0.43
N LEU A 68 14.02 7.45 -0.80
CA LEU A 68 13.74 8.10 -2.08
C LEU A 68 14.23 7.27 -3.27
N ALA A 69 15.43 6.68 -3.18
CA ALA A 69 15.94 5.74 -4.19
C ALA A 69 15.02 4.51 -4.32
N TRP A 70 14.55 3.97 -3.19
CA TRP A 70 13.62 2.85 -3.16
C TRP A 70 12.28 3.18 -3.86
N LEU A 71 11.72 4.37 -3.64
CA LEU A 71 10.51 4.84 -4.34
C LEU A 71 10.76 5.05 -5.84
N GLY A 72 11.95 5.53 -6.22
CA GLY A 72 12.38 5.62 -7.62
C GLY A 72 12.46 4.23 -8.29
N CYS A 73 12.95 3.23 -7.56
CA CYS A 73 12.95 1.84 -8.02
C CYS A 73 11.52 1.29 -8.13
N LEU A 74 10.65 1.56 -7.16
CA LEU A 74 9.23 1.19 -7.23
C LEU A 74 8.56 1.77 -8.48
N LYS A 75 8.84 3.02 -8.85
CA LYS A 75 8.33 3.62 -10.10
C LYS A 75 8.74 2.80 -11.32
N ARG A 76 10.03 2.42 -11.43
CA ARG A 76 10.52 1.60 -12.55
C ARG A 76 9.84 0.23 -12.57
N TYR A 77 9.72 -0.40 -11.40
CA TYR A 77 9.04 -1.69 -11.24
C TYR A 77 7.60 -1.62 -11.71
N LEU A 78 6.83 -0.62 -11.28
CA LEU A 78 5.43 -0.45 -11.66
C LEU A 78 5.27 -0.18 -13.16
N ASN A 79 6.19 0.57 -13.78
CA ASN A 79 6.18 0.79 -15.22
C ASN A 79 6.46 -0.51 -16.01
N ALA A 80 7.34 -1.36 -15.52
CA ALA A 80 7.60 -2.66 -16.13
C ALA A 80 6.42 -3.62 -15.95
N GLN A 81 5.80 -3.64 -14.76
CA GLN A 81 4.63 -4.45 -14.47
C GLN A 81 3.42 -4.08 -15.33
N GLU A 82 3.23 -2.79 -15.63
CA GLU A 82 2.15 -2.31 -16.51
C GLU A 82 2.19 -2.95 -17.90
N GLN A 83 3.39 -3.21 -18.45
CA GLN A 83 3.56 -3.83 -19.75
C GLN A 83 3.04 -5.28 -19.80
N ARG A 84 2.77 -5.89 -18.64
CA ARG A 84 2.19 -7.25 -18.57
C ARG A 84 0.68 -7.26 -18.77
N GLY A 85 0.01 -6.12 -18.60
CA GLY A 85 -1.45 -5.99 -18.73
C GLY A 85 -2.23 -6.73 -17.63
N GLU A 86 -1.59 -7.06 -16.52
CA GLU A 86 -2.24 -7.70 -15.37
C GLU A 86 -2.94 -6.62 -14.51
N PRO A 87 -4.22 -6.81 -14.12
CA PRO A 87 -4.86 -5.93 -13.15
C PRO A 87 -4.07 -5.89 -11.84
N LEU A 88 -3.82 -4.71 -11.31
CA LEU A 88 -2.94 -4.50 -10.16
C LEU A 88 -3.68 -4.01 -8.92
N CYS A 89 -3.51 -4.74 -7.82
CA CYS A 89 -3.84 -4.34 -6.46
C CYS A 89 -2.54 -4.19 -5.66
N MET A 90 -2.15 -2.96 -5.31
CA MET A 90 -0.95 -2.67 -4.52
C MET A 90 -1.33 -2.27 -3.11
N VAL A 91 -0.77 -2.96 -2.11
CA VAL A 91 -1.09 -2.80 -0.69
C VAL A 91 0.17 -2.68 0.16
N GLY A 92 0.04 -2.15 1.36
CA GLY A 92 1.12 -2.20 2.36
C GLY A 92 1.26 -0.96 3.21
N ASP A 93 2.32 -0.97 4.04
CA ASP A 93 2.78 0.19 4.80
C ASP A 93 3.71 1.04 3.91
N PHE A 94 3.21 2.20 3.53
CA PHE A 94 3.95 3.15 2.70
C PHE A 94 4.85 4.09 3.50
N ASN A 95 4.65 4.16 4.82
CA ASN A 95 5.35 5.12 5.67
C ASN A 95 5.27 6.57 5.14
N ILE A 96 4.17 6.92 4.46
CA ILE A 96 3.91 8.24 3.87
C ILE A 96 2.45 8.60 4.10
N GLY A 97 2.20 9.73 4.76
CA GLY A 97 0.91 10.42 4.69
C GLY A 97 0.89 11.26 3.41
N LEU A 98 0.24 10.75 2.36
CA LEU A 98 0.33 11.30 1.00
C LEU A 98 -0.28 12.70 0.89
N GLU A 99 -1.33 12.95 1.67
CA GLU A 99 -2.08 14.19 1.66
C GLU A 99 -2.15 14.82 3.07
N ALA A 100 -2.55 16.08 3.14
CA ALA A 100 -2.73 16.76 4.42
C ALA A 100 -3.77 16.06 5.31
N ARG A 101 -4.84 15.53 4.71
CA ARG A 101 -5.91 14.79 5.42
C ARG A 101 -5.46 13.42 5.96
N ASP A 102 -4.25 12.96 5.64
CA ASP A 102 -3.64 11.74 6.21
C ASP A 102 -2.89 12.01 7.53
N LEU A 103 -2.87 13.25 7.99
CA LEU A 103 -2.13 13.71 9.16
C LEU A 103 -3.07 14.27 10.24
N PRO A 104 -2.79 14.01 11.53
CA PRO A 104 -3.60 14.54 12.62
C PRO A 104 -3.34 16.04 12.89
N ASP A 105 -2.24 16.59 12.40
CA ASP A 105 -1.84 17.99 12.54
C ASP A 105 -1.02 18.42 11.31
N PRO A 106 -1.70 18.66 10.16
CA PRO A 106 -1.02 18.92 8.89
C PRO A 106 -0.09 20.14 8.93
N ASP A 107 -0.47 21.19 9.66
CA ASP A 107 0.30 22.44 9.76
C ASP A 107 1.67 22.24 10.40
N ARG A 108 1.78 21.27 11.30
CA ARG A 108 3.02 20.97 12.05
C ARG A 108 3.82 19.83 11.43
N GLN A 109 3.17 18.93 10.73
CA GLN A 109 3.77 17.66 10.28
C GLN A 109 4.15 17.65 8.81
N THR A 110 3.50 18.47 7.97
CA THR A 110 3.89 18.64 6.57
C THR A 110 5.33 19.13 6.47
N GLY A 111 6.09 18.54 5.55
CA GLY A 111 7.51 18.80 5.40
C GLY A 111 8.42 17.98 6.33
N GLY A 112 7.86 17.25 7.30
CA GLY A 112 8.59 16.29 8.13
C GLY A 112 8.77 14.93 7.47
N ILE A 113 9.43 13.99 8.18
CA ILE A 113 9.52 12.59 7.75
C ILE A 113 8.12 11.99 7.62
N MET A 114 7.91 11.11 6.63
CA MET A 114 6.63 10.53 6.23
C MET A 114 5.62 11.54 5.62
N ALA A 115 5.97 12.82 5.51
CA ALA A 115 5.13 13.85 4.94
C ALA A 115 5.92 14.95 4.22
N SER A 116 7.16 14.71 3.84
CA SER A 116 7.96 15.66 3.06
C SER A 116 7.47 15.72 1.61
N ASP A 117 7.67 16.87 0.97
CA ASP A 117 7.27 17.06 -0.43
C ASP A 117 7.96 16.07 -1.36
N ALA A 118 9.24 15.74 -1.08
CA ALA A 118 10.00 14.80 -1.89
C ALA A 118 9.45 13.35 -1.78
N GLU A 119 9.08 12.89 -0.57
CA GLU A 119 8.45 11.57 -0.38
C GLU A 119 7.10 11.49 -1.08
N ARG A 120 6.27 12.51 -0.89
CA ARG A 120 4.94 12.59 -1.49
C ARG A 120 5.03 12.64 -3.03
N GLN A 121 5.97 13.42 -3.56
CA GLN A 121 6.17 13.50 -5.00
C GLN A 121 6.70 12.18 -5.57
N ALA A 122 7.68 11.55 -4.92
CA ALA A 122 8.21 10.27 -5.35
C ALA A 122 7.13 9.16 -5.36
N LEU A 123 6.23 9.15 -4.36
CA LEU A 123 5.12 8.20 -4.37
C LEU A 123 4.10 8.53 -5.47
N ARG A 124 3.70 9.80 -5.66
CA ARG A 124 2.82 10.18 -6.77
C ARG A 124 3.40 9.82 -8.13
N ASP A 125 4.69 10.03 -8.29
CA ASP A 125 5.40 9.67 -9.54
C ASP A 125 5.41 8.16 -9.79
N ALA A 126 5.46 7.35 -8.73
CA ALA A 126 5.37 5.89 -8.84
C ALA A 126 3.95 5.42 -9.17
N LEU A 127 2.93 6.03 -8.56
CA LEU A 127 1.52 5.72 -8.80
C LEU A 127 1.09 6.08 -10.22
N GLY A 128 1.59 7.20 -10.74
CA GLY A 128 1.12 7.77 -12.02
C GLY A 128 -0.36 8.12 -11.98
N GLU A 129 -1.03 8.04 -13.12
CA GLU A 129 -2.48 8.27 -13.25
C GLU A 129 -3.29 6.97 -13.11
N ARG A 130 -2.63 5.82 -13.18
CA ARG A 130 -3.25 4.48 -13.28
C ARG A 130 -3.60 3.83 -11.95
N LEU A 131 -2.99 4.25 -10.83
CA LEU A 131 -3.20 3.67 -9.51
C LEU A 131 -3.86 4.69 -8.60
N GLN A 132 -5.07 4.38 -8.16
CA GLN A 132 -5.89 5.25 -7.35
C GLN A 132 -6.02 4.72 -5.93
N ASP A 133 -5.99 5.63 -4.96
CA ASP A 133 -6.18 5.33 -3.54
C ASP A 133 -7.66 4.98 -3.30
N VAL A 134 -7.96 3.68 -3.23
CA VAL A 134 -9.34 3.21 -3.11
C VAL A 134 -9.99 3.67 -1.81
N PHE A 135 -9.23 3.82 -0.71
CA PHE A 135 -9.80 4.33 0.54
C PHE A 135 -10.38 5.74 0.35
N ARG A 136 -9.69 6.59 -0.43
CA ARG A 136 -10.12 7.97 -0.67
C ARG A 136 -11.31 8.11 -1.63
N VAL A 137 -11.65 7.05 -2.33
CA VAL A 137 -12.90 6.96 -3.11
C VAL A 137 -14.11 6.81 -2.19
N PHE A 138 -13.99 6.02 -1.11
CA PHE A 138 -15.06 5.77 -0.15
C PHE A 138 -15.07 6.78 1.00
N GLU A 139 -13.90 7.22 1.46
CA GLU A 139 -13.71 8.08 2.63
C GLU A 139 -12.87 9.32 2.26
N PRO A 140 -13.49 10.36 1.69
CA PRO A 140 -12.77 11.54 1.23
C PRO A 140 -12.28 12.45 2.37
N ASP A 141 -12.86 12.32 3.57
CA ASP A 141 -12.61 13.21 4.69
C ASP A 141 -11.31 12.89 5.45
N SER A 142 -10.87 13.84 6.29
CA SER A 142 -9.79 13.66 7.26
C SER A 142 -10.27 12.87 8.49
N GLY A 143 -9.32 12.48 9.38
CA GLY A 143 -9.66 11.81 10.66
C GLY A 143 -9.70 10.30 10.59
N HIS A 144 -9.22 9.72 9.51
CA HIS A 144 -9.10 8.28 9.33
C HIS A 144 -7.63 7.87 9.38
N TRP A 145 -7.26 7.08 10.39
CA TRP A 145 -5.87 6.71 10.65
C TRP A 145 -5.70 5.21 10.58
N SER A 146 -4.55 4.75 10.10
CA SER A 146 -4.15 3.34 10.08
C SER A 146 -3.02 3.02 11.06
N TRP A 147 -2.32 4.05 11.59
CA TRP A 147 -1.21 3.89 12.52
C TRP A 147 -1.24 4.93 13.65
N TRP A 148 -0.88 4.52 14.88
CA TRP A 148 -0.75 5.38 16.06
C TRP A 148 0.52 5.01 16.81
N ASP A 149 1.48 5.94 16.94
CA ASP A 149 2.69 5.73 17.76
C ASP A 149 2.28 5.26 19.17
N TYR A 150 2.96 4.24 19.68
CA TYR A 150 2.76 3.79 21.07
C TYR A 150 3.10 4.85 22.11
N ARG A 151 3.91 5.84 21.71
CA ARG A 151 4.36 6.92 22.57
C ARG A 151 3.34 8.04 22.63
N SER A 152 3.51 8.85 23.68
CA SER A 152 2.79 10.12 23.81
C SER A 152 1.27 10.01 23.85
N GLY A 153 0.70 8.83 24.14
CA GLY A 153 -0.75 8.64 24.19
C GLY A 153 -1.44 9.00 22.87
N ALA A 154 -0.84 8.65 21.73
CA ALA A 154 -1.38 8.97 20.42
C ALA A 154 -2.74 8.30 20.18
N TRP A 155 -2.89 7.05 20.64
CA TRP A 155 -4.14 6.31 20.57
C TRP A 155 -5.26 6.99 21.37
N ASP A 156 -5.03 7.30 22.63
CA ASP A 156 -6.04 7.89 23.53
C ASP A 156 -6.54 9.26 23.04
N ARG A 157 -5.67 9.98 22.32
CA ARG A 157 -5.99 11.29 21.73
C ARG A 157 -6.44 11.22 20.30
N ASP A 158 -6.55 10.02 19.74
CA ASP A 158 -6.87 9.76 18.35
C ASP A 158 -6.00 10.56 17.35
N ARG A 159 -4.70 10.62 17.61
CA ARG A 159 -3.71 11.33 16.79
C ARG A 159 -2.88 10.32 15.99
N GLY A 160 -3.52 9.66 15.08
CA GLY A 160 -2.90 8.69 14.18
C GLY A 160 -2.48 9.30 12.84
N TRP A 161 -1.87 8.50 12.00
CA TRP A 161 -1.55 8.80 10.61
C TRP A 161 -2.16 7.72 9.72
N ARG A 162 -2.53 8.08 8.50
CA ARG A 162 -2.87 7.09 7.48
C ARG A 162 -1.65 6.87 6.59
N ILE A 163 -0.97 5.74 6.81
CA ILE A 163 0.26 5.35 6.11
C ILE A 163 0.17 3.95 5.49
N ASP A 164 -0.87 3.20 5.82
CA ASP A 164 -1.21 1.93 5.16
C ASP A 164 -2.24 2.20 4.08
N HIS A 165 -1.88 1.93 2.83
CA HIS A 165 -2.70 2.27 1.68
C HIS A 165 -3.02 1.04 0.83
N ILE A 166 -4.11 1.14 0.09
CA ILE A 166 -4.48 0.21 -0.97
C ILE A 166 -4.69 1.03 -2.24
N TYR A 167 -3.92 0.73 -3.27
CA TYR A 167 -4.04 1.34 -4.58
C TYR A 167 -4.53 0.31 -5.60
N LEU A 168 -5.51 0.69 -6.39
CA LEU A 168 -6.10 -0.15 -7.43
C LEU A 168 -5.93 0.48 -8.80
N CYS A 169 -5.73 -0.35 -9.83
CA CYS A 169 -5.89 0.08 -11.20
C CYS A 169 -7.38 0.34 -11.51
N ASP A 170 -7.66 1.07 -12.59
CA ASP A 170 -9.03 1.49 -12.95
C ASP A 170 -10.00 0.32 -13.07
N GLU A 171 -9.55 -0.82 -13.62
CA GLU A 171 -10.35 -2.03 -13.78
C GLU A 171 -10.84 -2.54 -12.42
N LEU A 172 -9.95 -2.70 -11.44
CA LEU A 172 -10.30 -3.16 -10.10
C LEU A 172 -11.07 -2.11 -9.31
N LEU A 173 -10.76 -0.83 -9.53
CA LEU A 173 -11.45 0.26 -8.85
C LEU A 173 -12.95 0.28 -9.20
N GLY A 174 -13.30 -0.01 -10.46
CA GLY A 174 -14.68 -0.13 -10.90
C GLY A 174 -15.45 -1.27 -10.23
N LEU A 175 -14.75 -2.26 -9.68
CA LEU A 175 -15.31 -3.41 -8.98
C LEU A 175 -15.23 -3.31 -7.46
N ALA A 176 -14.65 -2.22 -6.93
CA ALA A 176 -14.54 -2.01 -5.50
C ALA A 176 -15.92 -1.71 -4.87
N ARG A 177 -16.24 -2.39 -3.77
CA ARG A 177 -17.48 -2.24 -3.01
C ARG A 177 -17.28 -1.46 -1.71
N SER A 178 -16.15 -1.66 -1.07
CA SER A 178 -15.80 -0.95 0.17
C SER A 178 -14.29 -0.92 0.38
N CYS A 179 -13.81 0.06 1.15
CA CYS A 179 -12.48 0.04 1.70
C CYS A 179 -12.54 0.55 3.14
N VAL A 180 -12.02 -0.23 4.11
CA VAL A 180 -12.22 0.02 5.54
C VAL A 180 -10.93 -0.10 6.32
N ILE A 181 -10.67 0.87 7.19
CA ILE A 181 -9.65 0.78 8.25
C ILE A 181 -10.29 0.20 9.51
N HIS A 182 -9.84 -0.97 9.94
CA HIS A 182 -10.39 -1.69 11.10
C HIS A 182 -9.83 -1.14 12.42
N LYS A 183 -10.09 0.13 12.71
CA LYS A 183 -9.58 0.86 13.89
C LYS A 183 -9.83 0.10 15.20
N GLY A 184 -10.98 -0.58 15.34
CA GLY A 184 -11.32 -1.33 16.55
C GLY A 184 -10.27 -2.36 16.95
N MET A 185 -9.53 -2.95 16.00
CA MET A 185 -8.49 -3.93 16.28
C MET A 185 -7.28 -3.31 16.98
N ARG A 186 -6.99 -2.02 16.75
CA ARG A 186 -5.94 -1.27 17.46
C ARG A 186 -6.26 -1.05 18.95
N GLY A 187 -7.52 -1.13 19.36
CA GLY A 187 -7.97 -1.04 20.76
C GLY A 187 -7.91 -2.34 21.54
N ASN A 188 -7.50 -3.47 20.96
CA ASN A 188 -7.40 -4.75 21.62
C ASN A 188 -6.27 -4.81 22.67
N GLN A 189 -6.20 -5.90 23.45
CA GLN A 189 -5.10 -6.14 24.39
C GLN A 189 -3.79 -6.43 23.62
N GLN A 190 -2.72 -5.70 23.92
CA GLN A 190 -1.41 -5.80 23.26
C GLN A 190 -1.50 -5.73 21.72
N PRO A 191 -2.14 -4.68 21.16
CA PRO A 191 -2.37 -4.61 19.73
C PRO A 191 -1.10 -4.19 18.97
N SER A 192 -1.12 -4.36 17.64
CA SER A 192 -0.19 -3.65 16.75
C SER A 192 -0.39 -2.14 16.88
N ASP A 193 0.62 -1.34 16.55
CA ASP A 193 0.48 0.12 16.37
C ASP A 193 -0.23 0.48 15.05
N HIS A 194 -0.41 -0.49 14.16
CA HIS A 194 -1.24 -0.38 12.96
C HIS A 194 -2.61 -1.04 13.13
N ALA A 195 -3.61 -0.53 12.40
CA ALA A 195 -4.89 -1.17 12.18
C ALA A 195 -4.91 -1.83 10.79
N PRO A 196 -5.54 -3.01 10.63
CA PRO A 196 -5.71 -3.61 9.31
C PRO A 196 -6.54 -2.70 8.39
N VAL A 197 -6.21 -2.72 7.09
CA VAL A 197 -6.99 -2.08 6.04
C VAL A 197 -7.47 -3.17 5.08
N SER A 198 -8.75 -3.16 4.74
CA SER A 198 -9.33 -4.10 3.77
C SER A 198 -10.02 -3.38 2.62
N VAL A 199 -10.07 -4.04 1.48
CA VAL A 199 -10.89 -3.69 0.34
C VAL A 199 -11.72 -4.91 -0.08
N ASP A 200 -12.97 -4.72 -0.39
CA ASP A 200 -13.85 -5.73 -0.98
C ASP A 200 -14.02 -5.44 -2.46
N LEU A 201 -13.75 -6.46 -3.28
CA LEU A 201 -13.83 -6.39 -4.73
C LEU A 201 -14.77 -7.49 -5.25
N ASP A 202 -15.64 -7.15 -6.20
CA ASP A 202 -16.38 -8.14 -7.00
C ASP A 202 -15.46 -8.68 -8.11
N TRP A 203 -14.52 -9.56 -7.73
CA TRP A 203 -13.54 -10.16 -8.64
C TRP A 203 -13.45 -11.68 -8.45
N PRO A 204 -13.36 -12.50 -9.53
CA PRO A 204 -13.55 -12.07 -10.93
C PRO A 204 -14.97 -11.54 -11.15
N PRO A 205 -15.19 -10.63 -12.14
CA PRO A 205 -16.52 -10.17 -12.44
C PRO A 205 -17.37 -11.40 -12.79
N THR A 206 -18.55 -11.51 -12.16
CA THR A 206 -19.52 -12.55 -12.50
C THR A 206 -20.07 -12.22 -13.87
N ASP A 207 -19.97 -13.11 -14.84
CA ASP A 207 -20.74 -13.01 -16.08
C ASP A 207 -22.21 -13.00 -15.69
N ASP A 208 -22.96 -11.93 -16.02
CA ASP A 208 -24.41 -11.79 -15.77
C ASP A 208 -25.27 -12.88 -16.44
N ASN A 209 -24.65 -13.96 -16.93
CA ASN A 209 -25.28 -15.05 -17.69
C ASN A 209 -25.24 -16.42 -16.98
N GLU A 210 -24.74 -16.57 -15.77
CA GLU A 210 -25.03 -17.80 -15.01
C GLU A 210 -26.39 -17.61 -14.34
N GLY A 211 -27.42 -18.05 -15.09
CA GLY A 211 -28.80 -18.04 -14.64
C GLY A 211 -28.96 -18.76 -13.32
N ASP A 212 -29.79 -18.18 -12.43
CA ASP A 212 -30.30 -18.75 -11.20
C ASP A 212 -30.65 -20.24 -11.38
N GLU A 213 -29.74 -21.14 -11.07
CA GLU A 213 -30.08 -22.49 -10.71
C GLU A 213 -30.25 -22.54 -9.19
N PRO A 214 -31.47 -22.74 -8.70
CA PRO A 214 -31.70 -22.85 -7.26
C PRO A 214 -31.04 -24.14 -6.76
N PHE A 215 -30.14 -23.98 -5.82
CA PHE A 215 -29.65 -25.12 -5.02
C PHE A 215 -30.83 -25.69 -4.21
N PHE A 216 -31.25 -26.90 -4.59
CA PHE A 216 -32.13 -27.73 -3.78
C PHE A 216 -31.35 -28.41 -2.66
#